data_b207807946f304312bef09d8eea91b71
#
_entry.id   b207807946f304312bef09d8eea91b71
#
_cell.length_a   1.000
_cell.length_b   1.000
_cell.length_c   1.000
_cell.angle_alpha   90.00
_cell.angle_beta   90.00
_cell.angle_gamma   90.00
#
_symmetry.space_group_name_H-M   'P 1'
#
loop_
_entity.id
_entity.type
_entity.pdbx_description
1 polymer ?
#
loop_
_entity_poly.entity_id
_entity_poly.type
_entity_poly.pdbx_seq_one_letter_code
_entity_poly.pdbx_strand_id
1 'polypeptide(L)'
;MKIVLSYIKTALYNIKRNKAYAIFYILGTTLAFVFIAIILHVVKLITTDAEPMLYGDRIVTVSGSQLYNMQGQYIGGIYPMEMEQFFAALKGYEMVSYDNDESSIVYMNDQLKAVDVSFIGGDYFKMYQYRFIDGTSFDREDAREGKKVAVIKESLARVGFPGGKAVGEKIKIQGIEYEVIGVVADYSMFSAPTLASVWIPYRYNKFI
;
A
#
# COMPACT_ATOMS: atom_id res chain seq x y z
N MET A 1 -47.76 10.02 -24.94
CA MET A 1 -47.95 8.66 -24.43
C MET A 1 -48.21 7.60 -25.51
N LYS A 2 -49.13 7.82 -26.48
CA LYS A 2 -49.45 6.85 -27.56
C LYS A 2 -48.24 6.52 -28.48
N ILE A 3 -47.39 7.51 -28.79
CA ILE A 3 -46.22 7.34 -29.68
C ILE A 3 -45.17 6.41 -29.03
N VAL A 4 -44.86 6.60 -27.76
CA VAL A 4 -43.89 5.75 -27.01
C VAL A 4 -44.38 4.31 -26.97
N LEU A 5 -45.68 4.10 -26.74
CA LEU A 5 -46.26 2.74 -26.72
C LEU A 5 -46.16 2.05 -28.09
N SER A 6 -46.31 2.79 -29.19
CA SER A 6 -46.14 2.29 -30.55
C SER A 6 -44.68 1.85 -30.79
N TYR A 7 -43.69 2.64 -30.39
CA TYR A 7 -42.27 2.25 -30.51
C TYR A 7 -41.93 1.00 -29.71
N ILE A 8 -42.44 0.87 -28.48
CA ILE A 8 -42.24 -0.33 -27.67
C ILE A 8 -42.84 -1.57 -28.33
N LYS A 9 -44.09 -1.48 -28.87
CA LYS A 9 -44.69 -2.59 -29.59
C LYS A 9 -43.91 -3.01 -30.84
N THR A 10 -43.40 -2.05 -31.61
CA THR A 10 -42.59 -2.30 -32.79
C THR A 10 -41.27 -2.94 -32.40
N ALA A 11 -40.60 -2.47 -31.32
CA ALA A 11 -39.36 -3.05 -30.81
C ALA A 11 -39.58 -4.52 -30.38
N LEU A 12 -40.63 -4.79 -29.61
CA LEU A 12 -40.96 -6.15 -29.17
C LEU A 12 -41.28 -7.09 -30.33
N TYR A 13 -41.98 -6.59 -31.37
CA TYR A 13 -42.25 -7.35 -32.57
C TYR A 13 -40.95 -7.70 -33.32
N ASN A 14 -40.05 -6.74 -33.49
CA ASN A 14 -38.75 -6.96 -34.14
C ASN A 14 -37.86 -7.95 -33.37
N ILE A 15 -37.86 -7.88 -32.04
CA ILE A 15 -37.16 -8.85 -31.18
C ILE A 15 -37.68 -10.27 -31.39
N LYS A 16 -39.01 -10.45 -31.44
CA LYS A 16 -39.63 -11.76 -31.68
C LYS A 16 -39.34 -12.31 -33.07
N ARG A 17 -39.28 -11.45 -34.10
CA ARG A 17 -39.04 -11.82 -35.48
C ARG A 17 -37.58 -12.18 -35.76
N ASN A 18 -36.64 -11.45 -35.14
CA ASN A 18 -35.19 -11.59 -35.38
C ASN A 18 -34.44 -11.91 -34.09
N LYS A 19 -34.76 -13.04 -33.49
CA LYS A 19 -34.22 -13.44 -32.15
C LYS A 19 -32.70 -13.45 -32.09
N ALA A 20 -32.01 -13.94 -33.12
CA ALA A 20 -30.55 -14.00 -33.15
C ALA A 20 -29.91 -12.60 -33.08
N TYR A 21 -30.40 -11.66 -33.87
CA TYR A 21 -29.91 -10.28 -33.82
C TYR A 21 -30.22 -9.59 -32.47
N ALA A 22 -31.42 -9.81 -31.92
CA ALA A 22 -31.81 -9.25 -30.64
C ALA A 22 -30.90 -9.78 -29.52
N ILE A 23 -30.62 -11.08 -29.50
CA ILE A 23 -29.68 -11.68 -28.53
C ILE A 23 -28.28 -11.06 -28.68
N PHE A 24 -27.79 -10.92 -29.90
CA PHE A 24 -26.47 -10.36 -30.17
C PHE A 24 -26.35 -8.91 -29.68
N TYR A 25 -27.37 -8.07 -29.94
CA TYR A 25 -27.41 -6.70 -29.44
C TYR A 25 -27.50 -6.62 -27.92
N ILE A 26 -28.33 -7.44 -27.29
CA ILE A 26 -28.49 -7.49 -25.85
C ILE A 26 -27.16 -7.92 -25.20
N LEU A 27 -26.53 -8.98 -25.69
CA LEU A 27 -25.24 -9.44 -25.17
C LEU A 27 -24.15 -8.39 -25.35
N GLY A 28 -24.05 -7.77 -26.53
CA GLY A 28 -23.06 -6.74 -26.80
C GLY A 28 -23.24 -5.51 -25.92
N THR A 29 -24.45 -5.01 -25.79
CA THR A 29 -24.73 -3.85 -24.91
C THR A 29 -24.52 -4.19 -23.45
N THR A 30 -24.95 -5.36 -22.99
CA THR A 30 -24.72 -5.81 -21.61
C THR A 30 -23.23 -5.89 -21.31
N LEU A 31 -22.45 -6.49 -22.21
CA LEU A 31 -21.00 -6.58 -22.07
C LEU A 31 -20.36 -5.19 -21.98
N ALA A 32 -20.76 -4.26 -22.85
CA ALA A 32 -20.27 -2.89 -22.83
C ALA A 32 -20.57 -2.19 -21.49
N PHE A 33 -21.79 -2.33 -20.96
CA PHE A 33 -22.14 -1.76 -19.65
C PHE A 33 -21.34 -2.38 -18.51
N VAL A 34 -21.10 -3.70 -18.54
CA VAL A 34 -20.26 -4.37 -17.55
C VAL A 34 -18.84 -3.82 -17.58
N PHE A 35 -18.23 -3.65 -18.77
CA PHE A 35 -16.90 -3.04 -18.87
C PHE A 35 -16.87 -1.60 -18.34
N ILE A 36 -17.85 -0.78 -18.68
CA ILE A 36 -17.95 0.60 -18.17
C ILE A 36 -18.07 0.57 -16.65
N ALA A 37 -18.90 -0.28 -16.07
CA ALA A 37 -19.07 -0.40 -14.63
C ALA A 37 -17.78 -0.83 -13.93
N ILE A 38 -17.03 -1.78 -14.51
CA ILE A 38 -15.72 -2.21 -13.99
C ILE A 38 -14.74 -1.04 -14.03
N ILE A 39 -14.64 -0.32 -15.16
CA ILE A 39 -13.73 0.84 -15.28
C ILE A 39 -14.07 1.90 -14.24
N LEU A 40 -15.34 2.27 -14.08
CA LEU A 40 -15.78 3.26 -13.10
C LEU A 40 -15.49 2.79 -11.66
N HIS A 41 -15.64 1.50 -11.38
CA HIS A 41 -15.30 0.93 -10.07
C HIS A 41 -13.79 1.01 -9.80
N VAL A 42 -12.96 0.64 -10.77
CA VAL A 42 -11.50 0.73 -10.65
C VAL A 42 -11.05 2.18 -10.48
N VAL A 43 -11.58 3.12 -11.28
CA VAL A 43 -11.30 4.55 -11.13
C VAL A 43 -11.66 5.02 -9.72
N LYS A 44 -12.84 4.64 -9.22
CA LYS A 44 -13.25 4.99 -7.86
C LYS A 44 -12.27 4.44 -6.81
N LEU A 45 -11.82 3.19 -6.93
CA LEU A 45 -10.86 2.57 -6.01
C LEU A 45 -9.51 3.32 -5.97
N ILE A 46 -9.06 3.83 -7.11
CA ILE A 46 -7.76 4.53 -7.23
C ILE A 46 -7.87 6.00 -6.78
N THR A 47 -9.03 6.64 -6.98
CA THR A 47 -9.21 8.07 -6.71
C THR A 47 -9.84 8.37 -5.35
N THR A 48 -10.30 7.35 -4.62
CA THR A 48 -10.89 7.56 -3.28
C THR A 48 -9.82 7.39 -2.23
N ASP A 49 -9.62 8.43 -1.42
CA ASP A 49 -8.78 8.36 -0.24
C ASP A 49 -9.31 7.27 0.70
N ALA A 50 -8.43 6.34 1.07
CA ALA A 50 -8.76 5.24 1.97
C ALA A 50 -7.55 4.94 2.86
N GLU A 51 -7.81 4.45 4.07
CA GLU A 51 -6.73 4.01 4.96
C GLU A 51 -5.77 3.03 4.24
N PRO A 52 -4.46 3.20 4.42
CA PRO A 52 -3.77 4.17 5.29
C PRO A 52 -3.50 5.54 4.64
N MET A 53 -3.79 5.75 3.35
CA MET A 53 -3.49 6.98 2.61
C MET A 53 -4.72 7.90 2.55
N LEU A 54 -5.05 8.56 3.66
CA LEU A 54 -6.21 9.47 3.76
C LEU A 54 -5.97 10.85 3.15
N TYR A 55 -4.71 11.24 2.95
CA TYR A 55 -4.32 12.56 2.44
C TYR A 55 -3.36 12.44 1.27
N GLY A 56 -3.66 11.54 0.33
CA GLY A 56 -2.82 11.24 -0.82
C GLY A 56 -2.52 12.45 -1.70
N ASP A 57 -3.46 13.39 -1.78
CA ASP A 57 -3.34 14.65 -2.51
C ASP A 57 -2.28 15.63 -1.92
N ARG A 58 -1.89 15.43 -0.66
CA ARG A 58 -0.89 16.24 0.06
C ARG A 58 0.48 15.57 0.13
N ILE A 59 0.61 14.34 -0.33
CA ILE A 59 1.83 13.57 -0.26
C ILE A 59 2.60 13.70 -1.58
N VAL A 60 3.85 14.13 -1.48
CA VAL A 60 4.78 14.13 -2.61
C VAL A 60 5.80 13.03 -2.39
N THR A 61 5.82 12.07 -3.31
CA THR A 61 6.78 10.95 -3.27
C THR A 61 7.95 11.24 -4.19
N VAL A 62 9.16 11.15 -3.65
CA VAL A 62 10.40 11.22 -4.40
C VAL A 62 10.97 9.81 -4.49
N SER A 63 10.92 9.21 -5.68
CA SER A 63 11.46 7.88 -5.94
C SER A 63 12.70 7.95 -6.83
N GLY A 64 13.71 7.14 -6.50
CA GLY A 64 14.88 6.98 -7.35
C GLY A 64 15.82 8.19 -7.40
N SER A 65 16.17 8.74 -6.22
CA SER A 65 17.17 9.80 -6.12
C SER A 65 18.54 9.31 -6.57
N GLN A 66 19.20 10.07 -7.45
CA GLN A 66 20.52 9.78 -8.00
C GLN A 66 21.45 10.95 -7.77
N LEU A 67 22.64 10.66 -7.25
CA LEU A 67 23.69 11.66 -7.08
C LEU A 67 24.65 11.63 -8.27
N TYR A 68 24.95 12.81 -8.80
CA TYR A 68 25.94 13.01 -9.85
C TYR A 68 27.02 13.96 -9.36
N ASN A 69 28.28 13.70 -9.70
CA ASN A 69 29.36 14.66 -9.46
C ASN A 69 29.25 15.86 -10.43
N MET A 70 30.11 16.87 -10.22
CA MET A 70 30.12 18.06 -11.08
C MET A 70 30.49 17.75 -12.55
N GLN A 71 31.03 16.60 -12.83
CA GLN A 71 31.35 16.11 -14.17
C GLN A 71 30.19 15.34 -14.82
N GLY A 72 29.03 15.22 -14.12
CA GLY A 72 27.86 14.49 -14.60
C GLY A 72 27.96 12.98 -14.52
N GLN A 73 28.92 12.45 -13.74
CA GLN A 73 29.06 11.00 -13.54
C GLN A 73 28.19 10.58 -12.34
N TYR A 74 27.47 9.47 -12.48
CA TYR A 74 26.71 8.87 -11.39
C TYR A 74 27.65 8.39 -10.28
N ILE A 75 27.38 8.84 -9.05
CA ILE A 75 28.19 8.52 -7.87
C ILE A 75 27.44 7.74 -6.79
N GLY A 76 26.13 7.55 -6.93
CA GLY A 76 25.33 6.76 -6.00
C GLY A 76 23.88 7.25 -5.84
N GLY A 77 23.14 6.58 -4.99
CA GLY A 77 21.83 7.03 -4.50
C GLY A 77 21.98 7.91 -3.26
N ILE A 78 20.94 8.66 -2.94
CA ILE A 78 20.87 9.42 -1.69
C ILE A 78 20.32 8.49 -0.61
N TYR A 79 21.06 8.37 0.50
CA TYR A 79 20.62 7.59 1.65
C TYR A 79 19.55 8.35 2.46
N PRO A 80 18.68 7.66 3.21
CA PRO A 80 17.59 8.29 3.96
C PRO A 80 18.03 9.40 4.92
N MET A 81 19.18 9.28 5.58
CA MET A 81 19.68 10.32 6.48
C MET A 81 20.13 11.59 5.73
N GLU A 82 20.73 11.43 4.56
CA GLU A 82 21.10 12.56 3.71
C GLU A 82 19.85 13.26 3.16
N MET A 83 18.80 12.46 2.84
CA MET A 83 17.49 12.97 2.47
C MET A 83 16.86 13.79 3.62
N GLU A 84 16.91 13.30 4.87
CA GLU A 84 16.43 14.08 6.02
C GLU A 84 17.16 15.43 6.14
N GLN A 85 18.49 15.45 5.98
CA GLN A 85 19.27 16.69 6.01
C GLN A 85 18.92 17.63 4.85
N PHE A 86 18.75 17.07 3.66
CA PHE A 86 18.35 17.83 2.48
C PHE A 86 16.96 18.47 2.68
N PHE A 87 15.98 17.68 3.13
CA PHE A 87 14.65 18.20 3.40
C PHE A 87 14.60 19.15 4.59
N ALA A 88 15.47 18.98 5.61
CA ALA A 88 15.55 19.94 6.72
C ALA A 88 15.91 21.36 6.27
N ALA A 89 16.60 21.51 5.14
CA ALA A 89 16.91 22.79 4.55
C ALA A 89 15.75 23.40 3.73
N LEU A 90 14.75 22.62 3.34
CA LEU A 90 13.58 23.10 2.61
C LEU A 90 12.53 23.66 3.59
N LYS A 91 11.69 24.56 3.07
CA LYS A 91 10.55 25.12 3.81
C LYS A 91 9.25 24.66 3.13
N GLY A 92 8.18 24.52 3.91
CA GLY A 92 6.85 24.29 3.37
C GLY A 92 6.36 22.84 3.39
N TYR A 93 7.10 21.94 4.03
CA TYR A 93 6.60 20.60 4.36
C TYR A 93 6.24 20.50 5.84
N GLU A 94 5.31 19.62 6.18
CA GLU A 94 4.89 19.34 7.56
C GLU A 94 5.61 18.12 8.15
N MET A 95 5.76 17.07 7.35
CA MET A 95 6.33 15.79 7.73
C MET A 95 7.23 15.24 6.63
N VAL A 96 8.25 14.49 7.03
CA VAL A 96 9.13 13.75 6.11
C VAL A 96 9.19 12.30 6.57
N SER A 97 9.02 11.42 5.61
CA SER A 97 9.18 9.98 5.82
C SER A 97 10.02 9.39 4.69
N TYR A 98 10.59 8.25 4.96
CA TYR A 98 11.28 7.43 3.97
C TYR A 98 10.98 5.97 4.20
N ASP A 99 10.97 5.22 3.14
CA ASP A 99 10.76 3.79 3.12
C ASP A 99 11.69 3.12 2.11
N ASN A 100 11.99 1.87 2.38
CA ASN A 100 12.68 0.98 1.45
C ASN A 100 12.10 -0.41 1.58
N ASP A 101 11.47 -0.88 0.52
CA ASP A 101 10.81 -2.16 0.48
C ASP A 101 11.74 -3.26 -0.02
N GLU A 102 11.74 -4.38 0.67
CA GLU A 102 12.52 -5.56 0.32
C GLU A 102 11.72 -6.83 0.58
N SER A 103 11.70 -7.76 -0.37
CA SER A 103 11.16 -9.10 -0.11
C SER A 103 12.14 -9.89 0.74
N SER A 104 11.68 -10.39 1.87
CA SER A 104 12.51 -11.09 2.85
C SER A 104 11.81 -12.33 3.41
N ILE A 105 12.59 -13.21 4.01
CA ILE A 105 12.07 -14.37 4.74
C ILE A 105 12.00 -14.01 6.22
N VAL A 106 10.80 -14.07 6.75
CA VAL A 106 10.52 -13.87 8.17
C VAL A 106 10.32 -15.22 8.83
N TYR A 107 11.06 -15.44 9.91
CA TYR A 107 10.90 -16.60 10.78
C TYR A 107 10.06 -16.20 12.00
N MET A 108 8.97 -16.90 12.22
CA MET A 108 8.04 -16.67 13.32
C MET A 108 7.37 -18.01 13.71
N ASN A 109 7.28 -18.29 15.00
CA ASN A 109 6.62 -19.47 15.53
C ASN A 109 6.98 -20.77 14.75
N ASP A 110 8.30 -21.01 14.60
CA ASP A 110 8.87 -22.16 13.89
C ASP A 110 8.50 -22.28 12.39
N GLN A 111 8.00 -21.18 11.79
CA GLN A 111 7.65 -21.13 10.38
C GLN A 111 8.48 -20.07 9.64
N LEU A 112 8.86 -20.40 8.41
CA LEU A 112 9.47 -19.46 7.47
C LEU A 112 8.42 -18.96 6.50
N LYS A 113 8.33 -17.64 6.31
CA LYS A 113 7.39 -17.03 5.38
C LYS A 113 8.07 -15.93 4.57
N ALA A 114 7.93 -16.01 3.25
CA ALA A 114 8.34 -14.92 2.37
C ALA A 114 7.29 -13.80 2.46
N VAL A 115 7.73 -12.60 2.78
CA VAL A 115 6.88 -11.39 2.91
C VAL A 115 7.66 -10.16 2.45
N ASP A 116 6.94 -9.12 2.08
CA ASP A 116 7.54 -7.83 1.83
C ASP A 116 7.69 -7.08 3.16
N VAL A 117 8.91 -6.63 3.41
CA VAL A 117 9.32 -5.89 4.60
C VAL A 117 9.67 -4.47 4.18
N SER A 118 9.10 -3.49 4.85
CA SER A 118 9.44 -2.08 4.65
C SER A 118 10.32 -1.58 5.79
N PHE A 119 11.46 -1.07 5.43
CA PHE A 119 12.37 -0.35 6.33
C PHE A 119 11.97 1.10 6.31
N ILE A 120 11.38 1.58 7.40
CA ILE A 120 10.78 2.91 7.45
C ILE A 120 11.41 3.81 8.50
N GLY A 121 11.30 5.11 8.29
CA GLY A 121 11.76 6.11 9.24
C GLY A 121 11.05 7.45 9.09
N GLY A 122 11.53 8.45 9.83
CA GLY A 122 10.88 9.74 9.85
C GLY A 122 9.50 9.69 10.52
N ASP A 123 8.54 10.32 9.89
CA ASP A 123 7.15 10.43 10.39
C ASP A 123 6.19 9.45 9.70
N TYR A 124 6.66 8.28 9.26
CA TYR A 124 5.90 7.35 8.43
C TYR A 124 4.51 7.05 8.99
N PHE A 125 4.39 6.57 10.22
CA PHE A 125 3.10 6.24 10.82
C PHE A 125 2.25 7.45 11.21
N LYS A 126 2.82 8.67 11.25
CA LYS A 126 2.07 9.91 11.39
C LYS A 126 1.54 10.40 10.05
N MET A 127 2.31 10.20 8.98
CA MET A 127 1.94 10.57 7.62
C MET A 127 0.86 9.64 7.06
N TYR A 128 1.03 8.33 7.25
CA TYR A 128 0.09 7.30 6.82
C TYR A 128 -0.73 6.80 8.01
N GLN A 129 -2.03 6.93 7.94
CA GLN A 129 -2.93 6.63 9.03
C GLN A 129 -3.34 5.16 9.04
N TYR A 130 -2.43 4.31 9.47
CA TYR A 130 -2.72 2.90 9.68
C TYR A 130 -3.63 2.70 10.88
N ARG A 131 -4.66 1.88 10.73
CA ARG A 131 -5.52 1.49 11.83
C ARG A 131 -4.88 0.37 12.65
N PHE A 132 -4.37 0.70 13.82
CA PHE A 132 -3.84 -0.29 14.75
C PHE A 132 -4.97 -1.08 15.40
N ILE A 133 -4.84 -2.42 15.40
CA ILE A 133 -5.77 -3.36 16.03
C ILE A 133 -5.27 -3.69 17.43
N ASP A 134 -3.96 -3.82 17.60
CA ASP A 134 -3.29 -4.10 18.87
C ASP A 134 -1.93 -3.41 18.88
N GLY A 135 -1.49 -2.99 20.09
CA GLY A 135 -0.20 -2.35 20.28
C GLY A 135 -0.10 -0.93 19.70
N THR A 136 1.11 -0.55 19.28
CA THR A 136 1.44 0.81 18.83
C THR A 136 2.49 0.81 17.72
N SER A 137 2.72 1.99 17.11
CA SER A 137 3.82 2.22 16.18
C SER A 137 5.12 2.57 16.93
N PHE A 138 6.24 2.46 16.22
CA PHE A 138 7.47 3.14 16.60
C PHE A 138 7.52 4.54 15.98
N ASP A 139 8.32 5.41 16.56
CA ASP A 139 8.46 6.80 16.13
C ASP A 139 9.81 7.08 15.45
N ARG A 140 10.05 8.37 15.14
CA ARG A 140 11.29 8.85 14.50
C ARG A 140 12.53 8.56 15.34
N GLU A 141 12.42 8.66 16.67
CA GLU A 141 13.54 8.44 17.58
C GLU A 141 13.89 6.95 17.65
N ASP A 142 12.88 6.11 17.78
CA ASP A 142 13.01 4.64 17.71
C ASP A 142 13.71 4.20 16.41
N ALA A 143 13.32 4.84 15.30
CA ALA A 143 13.91 4.56 13.99
C ALA A 143 15.38 5.01 13.93
N ARG A 144 15.73 6.18 14.47
CA ARG A 144 17.11 6.67 14.53
C ARG A 144 18.00 5.81 15.41
N GLU A 145 17.48 5.37 16.56
CA GLU A 145 18.18 4.47 17.46
C GLU A 145 18.31 3.04 16.89
N GLY A 146 17.57 2.74 15.85
CA GLY A 146 17.54 1.41 15.24
C GLY A 146 17.00 0.35 16.19
N LYS A 147 15.95 0.69 16.95
CA LYS A 147 15.28 -0.24 17.86
C LYS A 147 14.86 -1.49 17.12
N LYS A 148 15.01 -2.64 17.76
CA LYS A 148 14.64 -3.94 17.18
C LYS A 148 13.17 -4.24 17.45
N VAL A 149 12.30 -3.43 16.85
CA VAL A 149 10.85 -3.51 16.96
C VAL A 149 10.23 -3.68 15.57
N ALA A 150 9.05 -4.28 15.52
CA ALA A 150 8.31 -4.51 14.27
C ALA A 150 6.82 -4.21 14.45
N VAL A 151 6.22 -3.68 13.40
CA VAL A 151 4.77 -3.62 13.22
C VAL A 151 4.42 -4.58 12.10
N ILE A 152 3.35 -5.36 12.26
CA ILE A 152 2.94 -6.38 11.28
C ILE A 152 1.49 -6.23 10.88
N LYS A 153 1.12 -6.73 9.68
CA LYS A 153 -0.28 -6.83 9.23
C LYS A 153 -1.06 -7.87 10.02
N GLU A 154 -2.36 -7.64 10.18
CA GLU A 154 -3.31 -8.57 10.80
C GLU A 154 -3.27 -9.97 10.15
N SER A 155 -3.27 -10.02 8.82
CA SER A 155 -3.19 -11.27 8.07
C SER A 155 -1.94 -12.07 8.40
N LEU A 156 -0.79 -11.40 8.57
CA LEU A 156 0.46 -12.03 8.97
C LEU A 156 0.43 -12.46 10.43
N ALA A 157 -0.09 -11.63 11.33
CA ALA A 157 -0.25 -11.93 12.74
C ALA A 157 -1.11 -13.19 12.95
N ARG A 158 -2.21 -13.31 12.24
CA ARG A 158 -3.15 -14.45 12.31
C ARG A 158 -2.49 -15.76 11.89
N VAL A 159 -1.62 -15.71 10.88
CA VAL A 159 -0.91 -16.91 10.39
C VAL A 159 0.28 -17.24 11.28
N GLY A 160 1.06 -16.24 11.69
CA GLY A 160 2.26 -16.45 12.49
C GLY A 160 1.98 -16.78 13.95
N PHE A 161 0.87 -16.27 14.49
CA PHE A 161 0.51 -16.42 15.92
C PHE A 161 -0.94 -16.86 16.09
N PRO A 162 -1.26 -18.12 15.75
CA PRO A 162 -2.63 -18.64 15.79
C PRO A 162 -3.28 -18.63 17.18
N GLY A 163 -2.49 -18.43 18.25
CA GLY A 163 -2.98 -18.24 19.63
C GLY A 163 -3.53 -16.83 19.93
N GLY A 164 -3.51 -15.91 18.98
CA GLY A 164 -4.25 -14.65 19.00
C GLY A 164 -3.49 -13.41 19.50
N LYS A 165 -2.31 -13.52 20.09
CA LYS A 165 -1.56 -12.36 20.57
C LYS A 165 -0.18 -12.31 19.92
N ALA A 166 0.01 -11.37 18.99
CA ALA A 166 1.29 -11.18 18.31
C ALA A 166 2.16 -10.13 19.01
N VAL A 167 1.55 -9.13 19.65
CA VAL A 167 2.28 -8.08 20.38
C VAL A 167 3.02 -8.66 21.58
N GLY A 168 4.31 -8.38 21.65
CA GLY A 168 5.26 -8.93 22.61
C GLY A 168 6.00 -10.19 22.12
N GLU A 169 5.55 -10.78 21.02
CA GLU A 169 6.21 -11.94 20.42
C GLU A 169 7.42 -11.51 19.57
N LYS A 170 8.30 -12.44 19.25
CA LYS A 170 9.50 -12.17 18.46
C LYS A 170 9.39 -12.76 17.07
N ILE A 171 9.84 -11.99 16.10
CA ILE A 171 10.05 -12.43 14.72
C ILE A 171 11.52 -12.23 14.35
N LYS A 172 12.03 -13.08 13.45
CA LYS A 172 13.41 -12.98 12.99
C LYS A 172 13.45 -12.66 11.50
N ILE A 173 14.11 -11.57 11.15
CA ILE A 173 14.25 -11.08 9.78
C ILE A 173 15.75 -10.96 9.49
N GLN A 174 16.23 -11.65 8.44
CA GLN A 174 17.65 -11.64 8.03
C GLN A 174 18.61 -11.90 9.22
N GLY A 175 18.22 -12.83 10.10
CA GLY A 175 19.04 -13.23 11.26
C GLY A 175 18.91 -12.31 12.48
N ILE A 176 18.20 -11.19 12.40
CA ILE A 176 17.99 -10.25 13.52
C ILE A 176 16.61 -10.48 14.12
N GLU A 177 16.53 -10.53 15.44
CA GLU A 177 15.27 -10.61 16.18
C GLU A 177 14.67 -9.22 16.38
N TYR A 178 13.36 -9.13 16.12
CA TYR A 178 12.53 -7.94 16.33
C TYR A 178 11.34 -8.32 17.21
N GLU A 179 11.02 -7.47 18.17
CA GLU A 179 9.81 -7.59 18.98
C GLU A 179 8.62 -6.97 18.23
N VAL A 180 7.53 -7.68 18.11
CA VAL A 180 6.29 -7.15 17.54
C VAL A 180 5.65 -6.23 18.56
N ILE A 181 5.59 -4.93 18.25
CA ILE A 181 5.00 -3.91 19.13
C ILE A 181 3.62 -3.45 18.68
N GLY A 182 3.23 -3.76 17.45
CA GLY A 182 1.94 -3.37 16.91
C GLY A 182 1.45 -4.25 15.78
N VAL A 183 0.15 -4.33 15.68
CA VAL A 183 -0.58 -5.01 14.60
C VAL A 183 -1.52 -4.03 13.94
N VAL A 184 -1.39 -3.86 12.62
CA VAL A 184 -2.26 -3.01 11.83
C VAL A 184 -3.29 -3.84 11.07
N ALA A 185 -4.50 -3.30 10.90
CA ALA A 185 -5.53 -3.90 10.08
C ALA A 185 -5.06 -4.12 8.64
N ASP A 186 -5.57 -5.13 7.99
CA ASP A 186 -5.38 -5.29 6.55
C ASP A 186 -6.04 -4.13 5.80
N TYR A 187 -5.42 -3.69 4.72
CA TYR A 187 -5.86 -2.58 3.89
C TYR A 187 -5.79 -2.97 2.40
N SER A 188 -6.48 -2.18 1.57
CA SER A 188 -6.47 -2.40 0.12
C SER A 188 -5.09 -2.10 -0.46
N MET A 189 -4.64 -2.95 -1.38
CA MET A 189 -3.41 -2.69 -2.15
C MET A 189 -3.49 -1.40 -3.00
N PHE A 190 -4.68 -0.91 -3.30
CA PHE A 190 -4.89 0.32 -4.09
C PHE A 190 -4.76 1.60 -3.26
N SER A 191 -4.85 1.51 -1.93
CA SER A 191 -4.66 2.63 -1.00
C SER A 191 -3.34 2.52 -0.22
N ALA A 192 -2.52 1.54 -0.55
CA ALA A 192 -1.30 1.26 0.18
C ALA A 192 -0.14 2.13 -0.31
N PRO A 193 0.59 2.80 0.57
CA PRO A 193 1.87 3.41 0.19
C PRO A 193 2.94 2.36 -0.14
N THR A 194 2.83 1.18 0.46
CA THR A 194 3.71 0.02 0.24
C THR A 194 2.92 -1.29 0.34
N LEU A 195 3.39 -2.34 -0.32
CA LEU A 195 2.82 -3.69 -0.23
C LEU A 195 3.35 -4.48 0.98
N ALA A 196 4.18 -3.88 1.82
CA ALA A 196 4.78 -4.53 2.97
C ALA A 196 3.75 -5.17 3.91
N SER A 197 4.16 -6.28 4.50
CA SER A 197 3.42 -6.97 5.55
C SER A 197 4.07 -6.81 6.92
N VAL A 198 5.31 -6.30 6.94
CA VAL A 198 6.10 -6.01 8.13
C VAL A 198 6.78 -4.66 7.96
N TRP A 199 6.75 -3.82 8.97
CA TRP A 199 7.49 -2.57 9.05
C TRP A 199 8.47 -2.64 10.20
N ILE A 200 9.73 -2.29 9.92
CA ILE A 200 10.81 -2.21 10.91
C ILE A 200 11.54 -0.88 10.78
N PRO A 201 12.16 -0.39 11.86
CA PRO A 201 12.97 0.82 11.80
C PRO A 201 14.10 0.69 10.80
N TYR A 202 14.26 1.72 9.96
CA TYR A 202 15.37 1.79 9.02
C TYR A 202 16.69 1.87 9.80
N ARG A 203 17.53 0.86 9.63
CA ARG A 203 18.85 0.83 10.24
C ARG A 203 19.90 1.36 9.29
N TYR A 204 20.55 2.43 9.69
CA TYR A 204 21.58 3.11 8.91
C TYR A 204 22.81 2.24 8.59
N ASN A 205 23.15 1.29 9.46
CA ASN A 205 24.40 0.55 9.42
C ASN A 205 24.36 -0.78 8.64
N LYS A 206 23.42 -1.00 7.74
CA LYS A 206 23.31 -2.29 7.02
C LYS A 206 24.15 -2.36 5.74
N PHE A 207 24.82 -1.27 5.36
CA PHE A 207 25.62 -1.17 4.13
C PHE A 207 27.09 -0.82 4.37
N ILE A 208 27.63 -1.11 5.57
CA ILE A 208 29.06 -1.10 5.84
C ILE A 208 29.54 -2.53 6.04
#